data_c89801ee935fc60d5300ee3188b5f96c
#
_entry.id   c89801ee935fc60d5300ee3188b5f96c
#
_cell.length_a   1.000
_cell.length_b   1.000
_cell.length_c   1.000
_cell.angle_alpha   90.00
_cell.angle_beta   90.00
_cell.angle_gamma   90.00
#
_symmetry.space_group_name_H-M   'P 1'
#
loop_
_entity.id
_entity.type
_entity.pdbx_description
1 polymer ?
#
loop_
_entity_poly.entity_id
_entity_poly.type
_entity_poly.pdbx_seq_one_letter_code
_entity_poly.pdbx_strand_id
1 'polypeptide(L)'
;MFRKQADDKTMKKLTRAKKRQLKRVLIIAGVASAVSLLVILIFILVIRGISPKFTEQAKEDELDYTLIKVGKPLISEKFLTKNVNSRPGTPLENITGVVVHYTANPGTDAKANRNYFESRKDCPDEGQYKVSSHFVIGLDGSIIQCIPENEIAYASNKRNSDTISIECCHPDDSGRFTEKTYHSLVHLVSYLCDKYEIPIKQVIRHYDVTQKECPRYFVKHPESWRKFREDITTYLKKKESEE
;
A
#
# COMPACT_ATOMS: atom_id res chain seq x y z
N MET A 1 -67.07 28.36 -56.22
CA MET A 1 -66.16 29.33 -55.57
C MET A 1 -65.74 28.94 -54.17
N PHE A 2 -66.56 28.34 -53.36
CA PHE A 2 -66.28 27.98 -51.94
C PHE A 2 -65.23 26.84 -51.74
N ARG A 3 -65.09 25.88 -52.59
CA ARG A 3 -64.15 24.74 -52.46
C ARG A 3 -62.65 25.20 -52.57
N LYS A 4 -62.31 26.15 -53.43
CA LYS A 4 -60.99 26.65 -53.63
C LYS A 4 -60.44 27.44 -52.43
N GLN A 5 -61.33 28.14 -51.70
CA GLN A 5 -60.95 28.89 -50.47
C GLN A 5 -60.70 27.97 -49.25
N ALA A 6 -61.35 26.83 -49.17
CA ALA A 6 -61.14 25.85 -48.13
C ALA A 6 -59.79 25.14 -48.27
N ASP A 7 -59.39 24.77 -49.49
CA ASP A 7 -58.10 24.14 -49.79
C ASP A 7 -56.94 25.10 -49.51
N ASP A 8 -57.03 26.36 -49.83
CA ASP A 8 -55.94 27.34 -49.60
C ASP A 8 -55.73 27.61 -48.07
N LYS A 9 -56.81 27.66 -47.29
CA LYS A 9 -56.72 27.77 -45.83
C LYS A 9 -56.09 26.53 -45.16
N THR A 10 -56.43 25.35 -45.67
CA THR A 10 -55.91 24.08 -45.18
C THR A 10 -54.40 23.94 -45.51
N MET A 11 -54.02 24.27 -46.72
CA MET A 11 -52.62 24.29 -47.15
C MET A 11 -51.77 25.29 -46.35
N LYS A 12 -52.28 26.51 -46.08
CA LYS A 12 -51.64 27.51 -45.21
C LYS A 12 -51.52 27.04 -43.76
N LYS A 13 -52.47 26.31 -43.20
CA LYS A 13 -52.41 25.71 -41.89
C LYS A 13 -51.35 24.58 -41.80
N LEU A 14 -51.29 23.74 -42.85
CA LEU A 14 -50.28 22.65 -42.92
C LEU A 14 -48.85 23.19 -43.00
N THR A 15 -48.63 24.25 -43.74
CA THR A 15 -47.30 24.90 -43.86
C THR A 15 -46.88 25.57 -42.56
N ARG A 16 -47.83 26.17 -41.82
CA ARG A 16 -47.55 26.76 -40.50
C ARG A 16 -47.24 25.68 -39.45
N ALA A 17 -47.93 24.52 -39.47
CA ALA A 17 -47.64 23.40 -38.59
C ALA A 17 -46.25 22.80 -38.87
N LYS A 18 -45.90 22.58 -40.12
CA LYS A 18 -44.54 22.10 -40.51
C LYS A 18 -43.45 23.09 -40.09
N LYS A 19 -43.66 24.43 -40.23
CA LYS A 19 -42.70 25.44 -39.73
C LYS A 19 -42.57 25.42 -38.21
N ARG A 20 -43.68 25.20 -37.46
CA ARG A 20 -43.61 25.05 -36.01
C ARG A 20 -42.87 23.78 -35.59
N GLN A 21 -43.11 22.70 -36.30
CA GLN A 21 -42.44 21.41 -36.04
C GLN A 21 -40.94 21.54 -36.32
N LEU A 22 -40.53 22.15 -37.44
CA LEU A 22 -39.13 22.40 -37.75
C LEU A 22 -38.43 23.27 -36.70
N LYS A 23 -39.10 24.36 -36.24
CA LYS A 23 -38.54 25.18 -35.15
C LYS A 23 -38.36 24.40 -33.87
N ARG A 24 -39.29 23.52 -33.48
CA ARG A 24 -39.16 22.67 -32.30
C ARG A 24 -37.97 21.71 -32.43
N VAL A 25 -37.80 21.06 -33.59
CA VAL A 25 -36.67 20.17 -33.86
C VAL A 25 -35.34 20.90 -33.77
N LEU A 26 -35.24 22.10 -34.35
CA LEU A 26 -34.02 22.94 -34.27
C LEU A 26 -33.71 23.40 -32.83
N ILE A 27 -34.74 23.75 -32.03
CA ILE A 27 -34.53 24.09 -30.62
C ILE A 27 -34.07 22.89 -29.82
N ILE A 28 -34.65 21.69 -30.03
CA ILE A 28 -34.24 20.46 -29.33
C ILE A 28 -32.81 20.08 -29.71
N ALA A 29 -32.45 20.16 -30.99
CA ALA A 29 -31.12 19.92 -31.48
C ALA A 29 -30.09 20.89 -30.89
N GLY A 30 -30.46 22.20 -30.80
CA GLY A 30 -29.60 23.21 -30.17
C GLY A 30 -29.39 22.98 -28.68
N VAL A 31 -30.44 22.60 -27.95
CA VAL A 31 -30.33 22.26 -26.52
C VAL A 31 -29.50 21.01 -26.29
N ALA A 32 -29.70 19.96 -27.10
CA ALA A 32 -28.93 18.75 -27.01
C ALA A 32 -27.42 18.99 -27.27
N SER A 33 -27.11 19.84 -28.26
CA SER A 33 -25.73 20.25 -28.57
C SER A 33 -25.10 21.05 -27.41
N ALA A 34 -25.84 21.98 -26.81
CA ALA A 34 -25.38 22.80 -25.68
C ALA A 34 -25.11 21.92 -24.43
N VAL A 35 -26.01 20.96 -24.15
CA VAL A 35 -25.81 19.99 -23.04
C VAL A 35 -24.57 19.13 -23.26
N SER A 36 -24.36 18.62 -24.50
CA SER A 36 -23.16 17.83 -24.83
C SER A 36 -21.89 18.63 -24.64
N LEU A 37 -21.86 19.90 -25.06
CA LEU A 37 -20.69 20.78 -24.86
C LEU A 37 -20.44 21.06 -23.37
N LEU A 38 -21.48 21.23 -22.57
CA LEU A 38 -21.36 21.44 -21.12
C LEU A 38 -20.80 20.19 -20.43
N VAL A 39 -21.26 18.99 -20.81
CA VAL A 39 -20.74 17.72 -20.27
C VAL A 39 -19.27 17.55 -20.62
N ILE A 40 -18.88 17.85 -21.85
CA ILE A 40 -17.47 17.79 -22.27
C ILE A 40 -16.64 18.80 -21.48
N LEU A 41 -17.13 20.02 -21.28
CA LEU A 41 -16.43 21.04 -20.51
C LEU A 41 -16.25 20.64 -19.04
N ILE A 42 -17.29 20.08 -18.40
CA ILE A 42 -17.23 19.56 -17.03
C ILE A 42 -16.20 18.41 -16.97
N PHE A 43 -16.22 17.51 -17.95
CA PHE A 43 -15.25 16.40 -18.02
C PHE A 43 -13.81 16.91 -18.14
N ILE A 44 -13.57 17.92 -18.99
CA ILE A 44 -12.24 18.57 -19.12
C ILE A 44 -11.83 19.26 -17.83
N LEU A 45 -12.75 19.95 -17.12
CA LEU A 45 -12.47 20.61 -15.85
C LEU A 45 -12.17 19.58 -14.75
N VAL A 46 -12.89 18.48 -14.72
CA VAL A 46 -12.65 17.37 -13.77
C VAL A 46 -11.28 16.75 -14.03
N ILE A 47 -10.93 16.45 -15.29
CA ILE A 47 -9.61 15.92 -15.63
C ILE A 47 -8.50 16.91 -15.27
N ARG A 48 -8.67 18.21 -15.57
CA ARG A 48 -7.68 19.25 -15.21
C ARG A 48 -7.58 19.47 -13.71
N GLY A 49 -8.67 19.30 -12.96
CA GLY A 49 -8.68 19.37 -11.50
C GLY A 49 -8.07 18.14 -10.81
N ILE A 50 -8.13 16.98 -11.44
CA ILE A 50 -7.57 15.71 -10.90
C ILE A 50 -6.10 15.55 -11.31
N SER A 51 -5.73 16.00 -12.53
CA SER A 51 -4.39 15.77 -13.10
C SER A 51 -3.23 16.32 -12.25
N PRO A 52 -3.27 17.57 -11.73
CA PRO A 52 -2.15 18.07 -10.92
C PRO A 52 -2.07 17.37 -9.55
N LYS A 53 -3.19 17.02 -8.92
CA LYS A 53 -3.19 16.30 -7.64
C LYS A 53 -2.69 14.86 -7.79
N PHE A 54 -3.04 14.20 -8.89
CA PHE A 54 -2.60 12.83 -9.16
C PHE A 54 -1.10 12.75 -9.51
N THR A 55 -0.58 13.75 -10.24
CA THR A 55 0.86 13.84 -10.57
C THR A 55 1.70 14.28 -9.38
N GLU A 56 1.16 15.11 -8.46
CA GLU A 56 1.84 15.52 -7.24
C GLU A 56 1.89 14.38 -6.23
N GLN A 57 0.77 13.65 -6.04
CA GLN A 57 0.69 12.45 -5.21
C GLN A 57 1.59 11.31 -5.75
N ALA A 58 1.67 11.13 -7.07
CA ALA A 58 2.57 10.14 -7.69
C ALA A 58 4.06 10.51 -7.55
N LYS A 59 4.39 11.80 -7.40
CA LYS A 59 5.75 12.26 -7.11
C LYS A 59 6.11 12.09 -5.63
N GLU A 60 5.15 12.25 -4.71
CA GLU A 60 5.37 12.00 -3.29
C GLU A 60 5.56 10.51 -2.97
N ASP A 61 5.03 9.61 -3.81
CA ASP A 61 5.13 8.16 -3.62
C ASP A 61 6.38 7.52 -4.28
N GLU A 62 7.23 8.31 -4.95
CA GLU A 62 8.49 7.81 -5.52
C GLU A 62 9.58 7.82 -4.44
N LEU A 63 10.05 6.62 -4.07
CA LEU A 63 11.12 6.44 -3.12
C LEU A 63 12.40 7.13 -3.63
N ASP A 64 12.87 8.15 -2.91
CA ASP A 64 14.13 8.79 -3.23
C ASP A 64 15.31 7.94 -2.72
N TYR A 65 15.86 7.14 -3.61
CA TYR A 65 17.01 6.26 -3.30
C TYR A 65 18.28 7.01 -2.95
N THR A 66 18.37 8.33 -3.23
CA THR A 66 19.53 9.14 -2.82
C THR A 66 19.57 9.34 -1.30
N LEU A 67 18.42 9.26 -0.62
CA LEU A 67 18.29 9.39 0.82
C LEU A 67 18.62 8.10 1.59
N ILE A 68 18.63 6.95 0.91
CA ILE A 68 18.90 5.66 1.53
C ILE A 68 20.41 5.37 1.41
N LYS A 69 21.09 5.32 2.55
CA LYS A 69 22.50 4.90 2.59
C LYS A 69 22.62 3.43 2.23
N VAL A 70 23.58 3.09 1.37
CA VAL A 70 23.92 1.71 1.04
C VAL A 70 24.54 1.03 2.27
N GLY A 71 24.21 -0.26 2.49
CA GLY A 71 24.74 -1.07 3.59
C GLY A 71 23.76 -1.29 4.76
N LYS A 72 24.31 -1.60 5.94
CA LYS A 72 23.49 -1.89 7.12
C LYS A 72 22.73 -0.64 7.59
N PRO A 73 21.39 -0.69 7.79
CA PRO A 73 20.63 0.42 8.36
C PRO A 73 21.01 0.64 9.83
N LEU A 74 20.65 1.83 10.36
CA LEU A 74 20.78 2.09 11.78
C LEU A 74 19.74 1.30 12.55
N ILE A 75 20.19 0.32 13.34
CA ILE A 75 19.34 -0.59 14.13
C ILE A 75 19.61 -0.36 15.62
N SER A 76 18.54 -0.17 16.39
CA SER A 76 18.59 -0.11 17.85
C SER A 76 18.34 -1.50 18.42
N GLU A 77 19.38 -2.15 18.92
CA GLU A 77 19.24 -3.47 19.55
C GLU A 77 18.62 -3.32 20.94
N LYS A 78 17.41 -3.87 21.11
CA LYS A 78 16.64 -3.91 22.36
C LYS A 78 16.01 -5.30 22.52
N PHE A 79 16.88 -6.29 22.67
CA PHE A 79 16.46 -7.68 22.76
C PHE A 79 15.47 -7.91 23.90
N LEU A 80 14.49 -8.77 23.62
CA LEU A 80 13.54 -9.26 24.60
C LEU A 80 14.24 -10.14 25.62
N THR A 81 13.73 -10.15 26.86
CA THR A 81 14.11 -11.15 27.84
C THR A 81 13.77 -12.55 27.34
N LYS A 82 14.67 -13.52 27.49
CA LYS A 82 14.38 -14.91 27.10
C LYS A 82 13.22 -15.47 27.90
N ASN A 83 12.21 -15.97 27.20
CA ASN A 83 11.01 -16.59 27.77
C ASN A 83 10.30 -17.42 26.69
N VAL A 84 9.43 -18.32 27.09
CA VAL A 84 8.74 -19.28 26.20
C VAL A 84 7.72 -18.61 25.26
N ASN A 85 7.22 -17.40 25.56
CA ASN A 85 6.11 -16.77 24.84
C ASN A 85 6.55 -15.74 23.78
N SER A 86 7.76 -15.16 23.91
CA SER A 86 8.20 -14.16 22.93
C SER A 86 9.64 -14.32 22.46
N ARG A 87 10.53 -14.85 23.27
CA ARG A 87 11.92 -15.14 22.87
C ARG A 87 12.40 -16.46 23.49
N PRO A 88 12.13 -17.62 22.83
CA PRO A 88 12.50 -18.93 23.38
C PRO A 88 14.01 -19.16 23.40
N GLY A 89 14.80 -18.41 22.62
CA GLY A 89 16.22 -18.65 22.44
C GLY A 89 16.51 -19.87 21.56
N THR A 90 15.53 -20.38 20.86
CA THR A 90 15.69 -21.49 19.91
C THR A 90 16.50 -21.01 18.69
N PRO A 91 17.53 -21.72 18.27
CA PRO A 91 18.33 -21.35 17.09
C PRO A 91 17.49 -21.29 15.80
N LEU A 92 17.78 -20.30 14.96
CA LEU A 92 17.33 -20.18 13.58
C LEU A 92 18.54 -20.43 12.69
N GLU A 93 18.71 -21.68 12.25
CA GLU A 93 19.93 -22.14 11.57
C GLU A 93 19.97 -21.75 10.10
N ASN A 94 18.80 -21.76 9.42
CA ASN A 94 18.71 -21.46 8.00
C ASN A 94 17.71 -20.32 7.78
N ILE A 95 18.20 -19.18 7.31
CA ILE A 95 17.39 -18.02 6.99
C ILE A 95 17.15 -18.01 5.48
N THR A 96 15.95 -18.40 5.06
CA THR A 96 15.59 -18.55 3.65
C THR A 96 14.64 -17.49 3.13
N GLY A 97 14.14 -16.61 4.01
CA GLY A 97 13.18 -15.57 3.61
C GLY A 97 12.94 -14.48 4.65
N VAL A 98 12.22 -13.47 4.22
CA VAL A 98 11.73 -12.38 5.07
C VAL A 98 10.21 -12.34 4.99
N VAL A 99 9.55 -12.28 6.14
CA VAL A 99 8.10 -12.10 6.23
C VAL A 99 7.79 -10.70 6.73
N VAL A 100 7.05 -9.93 5.92
CA VAL A 100 6.59 -8.58 6.26
C VAL A 100 5.22 -8.65 6.91
N HIS A 101 5.09 -7.93 8.04
CA HIS A 101 3.87 -7.78 8.81
C HIS A 101 3.52 -6.30 9.00
N TYR A 102 2.35 -6.04 9.55
CA TYR A 102 1.98 -4.76 10.13
C TYR A 102 1.46 -5.01 11.55
N THR A 103 1.69 -4.08 12.45
CA THR A 103 1.35 -4.25 13.89
C THR A 103 -0.14 -4.44 14.17
N ALA A 104 -1.02 -4.09 13.21
CA ALA A 104 -2.47 -4.03 13.39
C ALA A 104 -2.91 -3.20 14.61
N ASN A 105 -2.07 -2.24 15.03
CA ASN A 105 -2.24 -1.37 16.17
C ASN A 105 -1.92 0.09 15.75
N PRO A 106 -2.88 0.76 15.07
CA PRO A 106 -2.65 2.06 14.44
C PRO A 106 -2.20 3.13 15.44
N GLY A 107 -1.28 4.00 15.00
CA GLY A 107 -0.77 5.12 15.78
C GLY A 107 0.25 4.78 16.86
N THR A 108 0.59 3.50 17.06
CA THR A 108 1.60 3.09 18.03
C THR A 108 3.01 3.12 17.48
N ASP A 109 3.99 3.43 18.32
CA ASP A 109 5.40 3.47 17.95
C ASP A 109 6.10 2.09 18.08
N ALA A 110 7.35 2.00 17.60
CA ALA A 110 8.13 0.77 17.67
C ALA A 110 8.41 0.33 19.10
N LYS A 111 8.61 1.28 20.02
CA LYS A 111 8.89 0.98 21.44
C LYS A 111 7.68 0.36 22.12
N ALA A 112 6.47 0.86 21.86
CA ALA A 112 5.24 0.31 22.42
C ALA A 112 5.01 -1.14 21.96
N ASN A 113 5.21 -1.42 20.68
CA ASN A 113 5.06 -2.76 20.11
C ASN A 113 6.15 -3.72 20.63
N ARG A 114 7.42 -3.26 20.71
CA ARG A 114 8.48 -4.04 21.38
C ARG A 114 8.14 -4.36 22.83
N ASN A 115 7.61 -3.40 23.58
CA ASN A 115 7.23 -3.59 24.98
C ASN A 115 6.02 -4.53 25.14
N TYR A 116 5.10 -4.54 24.16
CA TYR A 116 4.06 -5.55 24.11
C TYR A 116 4.65 -6.96 23.99
N PHE A 117 5.65 -7.18 23.14
CA PHE A 117 6.34 -8.47 23.08
C PHE A 117 7.07 -8.81 24.38
N GLU A 118 7.70 -7.82 25.03
CA GLU A 118 8.36 -8.01 26.33
C GLU A 118 7.37 -8.45 27.42
N SER A 119 6.17 -7.87 27.45
CA SER A 119 5.15 -8.23 28.44
C SER A 119 4.67 -9.68 28.34
N ARG A 120 4.96 -10.37 27.23
CA ARG A 120 4.60 -11.80 27.09
C ARG A 120 5.37 -12.71 28.04
N LYS A 121 6.53 -12.30 28.55
CA LYS A 121 7.29 -13.04 29.56
C LYS A 121 6.52 -13.27 30.87
N ASP A 122 5.57 -12.37 31.14
CA ASP A 122 4.78 -12.38 32.38
C ASP A 122 3.46 -13.17 32.19
N CYS A 123 3.20 -13.73 31.02
CA CYS A 123 2.03 -14.57 30.74
C CYS A 123 2.29 -16.04 31.07
N PRO A 124 1.25 -16.82 31.41
CA PRO A 124 1.36 -18.26 31.62
C PRO A 124 1.92 -18.97 30.36
N ASP A 125 2.62 -20.08 30.56
CA ASP A 125 3.19 -20.91 29.48
C ASP A 125 2.12 -21.86 28.88
N GLU A 126 1.09 -21.27 28.27
CA GLU A 126 -0.04 -22.02 27.67
C GLU A 126 -0.01 -22.01 26.13
N GLY A 127 1.05 -21.48 25.53
CA GLY A 127 1.19 -21.40 24.07
C GLY A 127 0.32 -20.37 23.36
N GLN A 128 -0.85 -20.00 23.88
CA GLN A 128 -1.77 -19.01 23.30
C GLN A 128 -1.21 -17.58 23.32
N TYR A 129 -0.21 -17.32 24.12
CA TYR A 129 0.43 -16.01 24.29
C TYR A 129 1.66 -15.81 23.42
N LYS A 130 2.00 -16.80 22.57
CA LYS A 130 3.21 -16.76 21.73
C LYS A 130 3.09 -15.71 20.65
N VAL A 131 3.87 -14.63 20.76
CA VAL A 131 3.95 -13.56 19.78
C VAL A 131 5.24 -12.77 19.94
N SER A 132 5.93 -12.52 18.84
CA SER A 132 7.10 -11.64 18.74
C SER A 132 7.46 -11.37 17.28
N SER A 133 8.49 -10.54 17.06
CA SER A 133 9.11 -10.32 15.75
C SER A 133 10.60 -10.07 15.95
N HIS A 134 11.40 -10.30 14.91
CA HIS A 134 12.83 -9.95 14.94
C HIS A 134 13.02 -8.45 14.98
N PHE A 135 12.26 -7.73 14.13
CA PHE A 135 12.35 -6.27 14.01
C PHE A 135 10.98 -5.63 14.13
N VAL A 136 10.97 -4.41 14.67
CA VAL A 136 9.84 -3.49 14.61
C VAL A 136 10.32 -2.17 14.00
N ILE A 137 9.61 -1.68 12.97
CA ILE A 137 9.87 -0.39 12.34
C ILE A 137 8.82 0.60 12.78
N GLY A 138 9.25 1.74 13.34
CA GLY A 138 8.40 2.82 13.86
C GLY A 138 7.79 3.70 12.77
N LEU A 139 6.81 4.53 13.16
CA LEU A 139 6.21 5.55 12.29
C LEU A 139 7.23 6.60 11.81
N ASP A 140 8.27 6.82 12.59
CA ASP A 140 9.38 7.72 12.33
C ASP A 140 10.53 7.08 11.53
N GLY A 141 10.37 5.80 11.15
CA GLY A 141 11.38 5.00 10.45
C GLY A 141 12.44 4.37 11.37
N SER A 142 12.37 4.57 12.68
CA SER A 142 13.30 3.91 13.61
C SER A 142 13.16 2.39 13.56
N ILE A 143 14.29 1.66 13.61
CA ILE A 143 14.31 0.19 13.58
C ILE A 143 14.76 -0.33 14.94
N ILE A 144 13.90 -1.11 15.60
CA ILE A 144 14.23 -1.81 16.84
C ILE A 144 14.39 -3.30 16.53
N GLN A 145 15.54 -3.88 16.88
CA GLN A 145 15.73 -5.32 16.87
C GLN A 145 15.33 -5.90 18.22
N CYS A 146 14.33 -6.77 18.21
CA CYS A 146 13.73 -7.40 19.40
C CYS A 146 14.32 -8.78 19.68
N ILE A 147 14.73 -9.50 18.63
CA ILE A 147 15.27 -10.86 18.71
C ILE A 147 16.51 -10.92 17.80
N PRO A 148 17.61 -11.57 18.23
CA PRO A 148 18.76 -11.85 17.37
C PRO A 148 18.33 -12.58 16.09
N GLU A 149 18.93 -12.26 14.96
CA GLU A 149 18.58 -12.87 13.66
C GLU A 149 18.74 -14.39 13.62
N ASN A 150 19.62 -14.95 14.47
CA ASN A 150 19.87 -16.38 14.61
C ASN A 150 19.01 -17.06 15.69
N GLU A 151 17.96 -16.43 16.19
CA GLU A 151 16.97 -17.01 17.10
C GLU A 151 15.58 -16.96 16.44
N ILE A 152 14.69 -17.92 16.77
CA ILE A 152 13.31 -17.96 16.26
C ILE A 152 12.45 -16.89 16.89
N ALA A 153 11.63 -16.18 16.07
CA ALA A 153 10.54 -15.34 16.51
C ALA A 153 9.17 -15.99 16.25
N TYR A 154 8.15 -15.61 17.01
CA TYR A 154 6.78 -16.12 16.86
C TYR A 154 5.88 -15.14 16.10
N ALA A 155 6.05 -15.04 14.78
CA ALA A 155 5.30 -14.12 13.93
C ALA A 155 4.64 -14.79 12.72
N SER A 156 5.31 -15.78 12.11
CA SER A 156 5.06 -16.24 10.75
C SER A 156 4.59 -17.69 10.67
N ASN A 157 4.01 -18.22 11.76
CA ASN A 157 3.47 -19.57 11.86
C ASN A 157 4.51 -20.64 11.42
N LYS A 158 4.22 -21.44 10.38
CA LYS A 158 5.14 -22.48 9.87
C LYS A 158 6.45 -21.94 9.32
N ARG A 159 6.53 -20.64 9.02
CA ARG A 159 7.74 -19.97 8.54
C ARG A 159 8.58 -19.33 9.66
N ASN A 160 8.22 -19.57 10.95
CA ASN A 160 9.04 -19.13 12.09
C ASN A 160 10.43 -19.79 12.10
N SER A 161 10.54 -21.00 11.56
CA SER A 161 11.77 -21.82 11.60
C SER A 161 12.79 -21.47 10.52
N ASP A 162 12.44 -20.58 9.57
CA ASP A 162 13.28 -20.31 8.40
C ASP A 162 13.23 -18.88 7.88
N THR A 163 12.56 -17.94 8.60
CA THR A 163 12.43 -16.56 8.15
C THR A 163 12.68 -15.52 9.24
N ILE A 164 13.19 -14.36 8.79
CA ILE A 164 13.20 -13.13 9.58
C ILE A 164 11.83 -12.46 9.45
N SER A 165 11.24 -12.07 10.57
CA SER A 165 9.96 -11.34 10.62
C SER A 165 10.18 -9.86 10.93
N ILE A 166 9.43 -8.99 10.25
CA ILE A 166 9.47 -7.52 10.41
C ILE A 166 8.06 -7.01 10.63
N GLU A 167 7.79 -6.42 11.78
CA GLU A 167 6.54 -5.73 12.09
C GLU A 167 6.67 -4.24 11.78
N CYS A 168 5.76 -3.69 10.99
CA CYS A 168 5.75 -2.28 10.62
C CYS A 168 4.61 -1.54 11.31
N CYS A 169 4.92 -0.45 11.99
CA CYS A 169 3.93 0.49 12.52
C CYS A 169 3.23 1.24 11.39
N HIS A 170 1.99 1.60 11.60
CA HIS A 170 1.16 2.35 10.64
C HIS A 170 0.29 3.37 11.36
N PRO A 171 -0.02 4.53 10.72
CA PRO A 171 -0.69 5.64 11.40
C PRO A 171 -2.18 5.41 11.63
N ASP A 172 -2.86 4.66 10.76
CA ASP A 172 -4.32 4.52 10.73
C ASP A 172 -4.78 3.12 10.30
N ASP A 173 -6.10 2.90 10.26
CA ASP A 173 -6.74 1.62 9.96
C ASP A 173 -6.55 1.14 8.50
N SER A 174 -6.07 1.98 7.59
CA SER A 174 -5.73 1.54 6.23
C SER A 174 -4.57 0.54 6.23
N GLY A 175 -3.71 0.61 7.25
CA GLY A 175 -2.48 -0.18 7.35
C GLY A 175 -1.39 0.30 6.39
N ARG A 176 -1.57 1.47 5.73
CA ARG A 176 -0.54 2.09 4.89
C ARG A 176 0.61 2.57 5.79
N PHE A 177 1.82 2.28 5.39
CA PHE A 177 3.01 2.74 6.10
C PHE A 177 3.25 4.22 5.83
N THR A 178 3.87 4.92 6.80
CA THR A 178 4.43 6.25 6.52
C THR A 178 5.58 6.10 5.54
N GLU A 179 5.94 7.17 4.86
CA GLU A 179 7.10 7.22 3.98
C GLU A 179 8.38 6.77 4.70
N LYS A 180 8.60 7.27 5.92
CA LYS A 180 9.75 6.89 6.75
C LYS A 180 9.77 5.41 7.11
N THR A 181 8.62 4.84 7.49
CA THR A 181 8.47 3.39 7.75
C THR A 181 8.78 2.59 6.50
N TYR A 182 8.26 3.02 5.34
CA TYR A 182 8.45 2.35 4.07
C TYR A 182 9.93 2.37 3.62
N HIS A 183 10.60 3.53 3.71
CA HIS A 183 12.03 3.67 3.40
C HIS A 183 12.88 2.74 4.26
N SER A 184 12.63 2.73 5.57
CA SER A 184 13.34 1.85 6.50
C SER A 184 13.07 0.39 6.22
N LEU A 185 11.84 0.03 5.79
CA LEU A 185 11.49 -1.34 5.41
C LEU A 185 12.25 -1.77 4.14
N VAL A 186 12.29 -0.93 3.09
CA VAL A 186 13.07 -1.22 1.88
C VAL A 186 14.54 -1.41 2.23
N HIS A 187 15.11 -0.51 3.05
CA HIS A 187 16.52 -0.57 3.45
C HIS A 187 16.83 -1.86 4.25
N LEU A 188 16.04 -2.15 5.28
CA LEU A 188 16.26 -3.33 6.14
C LEU A 188 16.10 -4.62 5.34
N VAL A 189 15.05 -4.75 4.52
CA VAL A 189 14.83 -5.97 3.72
C VAL A 189 15.93 -6.16 2.68
N SER A 190 16.38 -5.08 2.03
CA SER A 190 17.49 -5.15 1.08
C SER A 190 18.79 -5.61 1.77
N TYR A 191 19.10 -5.06 2.94
CA TYR A 191 20.24 -5.49 3.75
C TYR A 191 20.17 -6.98 4.13
N LEU A 192 18.99 -7.46 4.55
CA LEU A 192 18.80 -8.87 4.91
C LEU A 192 18.88 -9.78 3.70
N CYS A 193 18.33 -9.35 2.55
CA CYS A 193 18.43 -10.12 1.30
C CYS A 193 19.87 -10.29 0.85
N ASP A 194 20.66 -9.23 0.92
CA ASP A 194 22.07 -9.24 0.60
C ASP A 194 22.88 -10.12 1.58
N LYS A 195 22.67 -9.90 2.88
CA LYS A 195 23.41 -10.60 3.95
C LYS A 195 23.22 -12.12 3.96
N TYR A 196 21.99 -12.59 3.64
CA TYR A 196 21.59 -13.98 3.71
C TYR A 196 21.32 -14.60 2.32
N GLU A 197 21.69 -13.91 1.25
CA GLU A 197 21.46 -14.36 -0.14
C GLU A 197 20.00 -14.73 -0.42
N ILE A 198 19.05 -13.99 0.20
CA ILE A 198 17.62 -14.27 0.09
C ILE A 198 17.09 -13.74 -1.25
N PRO A 199 16.57 -14.61 -2.13
CA PRO A 199 16.00 -14.15 -3.39
C PRO A 199 14.71 -13.36 -3.16
N ILE A 200 14.47 -12.31 -3.97
CA ILE A 200 13.30 -11.40 -3.83
C ILE A 200 11.96 -12.15 -3.79
N LYS A 201 11.85 -13.31 -4.44
CA LYS A 201 10.64 -14.14 -4.37
C LYS A 201 10.35 -14.70 -2.97
N GLN A 202 11.36 -14.74 -2.08
CA GLN A 202 11.25 -15.17 -0.68
C GLN A 202 11.03 -14.00 0.30
N VAL A 203 10.94 -12.78 -0.21
CA VAL A 203 10.34 -11.66 0.50
C VAL A 203 8.83 -11.78 0.34
N ILE A 204 8.14 -12.17 1.39
CA ILE A 204 6.73 -12.54 1.38
C ILE A 204 5.94 -11.79 2.46
N ARG A 205 4.62 -11.76 2.32
CA ARG A 205 3.70 -11.23 3.33
C ARG A 205 3.27 -12.34 4.28
N HIS A 206 2.85 -12.01 5.47
CA HIS A 206 2.18 -12.99 6.34
C HIS A 206 0.94 -13.60 5.65
N TYR A 207 0.25 -12.82 4.82
CA TYR A 207 -0.84 -13.29 3.96
C TYR A 207 -0.44 -14.51 3.11
N ASP A 208 0.75 -14.51 2.56
CA ASP A 208 1.23 -15.60 1.68
C ASP A 208 1.51 -16.90 2.46
N VAL A 209 1.56 -16.83 3.80
CA VAL A 209 1.74 -17.98 4.70
C VAL A 209 0.41 -18.52 5.22
N THR A 210 -0.53 -17.64 5.59
CA THR A 210 -1.72 -18.01 6.38
C THR A 210 -3.05 -17.49 5.82
N GLN A 211 -3.03 -16.68 4.75
CA GLN A 211 -4.19 -15.94 4.20
C GLN A 211 -4.75 -14.86 5.15
N LYS A 212 -4.10 -14.60 6.30
CA LYS A 212 -4.43 -13.45 7.15
C LYS A 212 -4.16 -12.15 6.39
N GLU A 213 -5.05 -11.17 6.49
CA GLU A 213 -4.90 -9.84 5.87
C GLU A 213 -3.74 -9.05 6.55
N CYS A 214 -2.50 -9.47 6.27
CA CYS A 214 -1.29 -8.92 6.87
C CYS A 214 -0.10 -8.96 5.88
N PRO A 215 0.57 -7.82 5.58
CA PRO A 215 0.16 -6.46 5.97
C PRO A 215 -1.08 -6.02 5.20
N ARG A 216 -2.05 -5.44 5.86
CA ARG A 216 -3.36 -5.08 5.27
C ARG A 216 -3.23 -4.29 3.99
N TYR A 217 -2.46 -3.21 3.99
CA TYR A 217 -2.33 -2.35 2.82
C TYR A 217 -1.76 -3.10 1.61
N PHE A 218 -0.70 -3.87 1.78
CA PHE A 218 -0.10 -4.66 0.69
C PHE A 218 -0.96 -5.83 0.21
N VAL A 219 -1.89 -6.32 1.04
CA VAL A 219 -2.87 -7.33 0.61
C VAL A 219 -3.96 -6.70 -0.25
N LYS A 220 -4.47 -5.51 0.14
CA LYS A 220 -5.51 -4.79 -0.60
C LYS A 220 -5.00 -4.09 -1.86
N HIS A 221 -3.69 -3.80 -1.92
CA HIS A 221 -3.01 -3.09 -3.00
C HIS A 221 -1.86 -3.92 -3.57
N PRO A 222 -2.14 -4.94 -4.41
CA PRO A 222 -1.10 -5.83 -4.97
C PRO A 222 -0.04 -5.10 -5.79
N GLU A 223 -0.41 -3.98 -6.43
CA GLU A 223 0.51 -3.08 -7.13
C GLU A 223 1.55 -2.46 -6.19
N SER A 224 1.14 -2.04 -4.98
CA SER A 224 2.05 -1.50 -3.97
C SER A 224 3.02 -2.57 -3.44
N TRP A 225 2.54 -3.82 -3.30
CA TRP A 225 3.42 -4.94 -2.96
C TRP A 225 4.44 -5.25 -4.06
N ARG A 226 4.04 -5.19 -5.33
CA ARG A 226 4.95 -5.36 -6.47
C ARG A 226 6.00 -4.25 -6.49
N LYS A 227 5.55 -2.97 -6.36
CA LYS A 227 6.46 -1.82 -6.28
C LYS A 227 7.49 -1.98 -5.15
N PHE A 228 7.06 -2.41 -3.96
CA PHE A 228 7.97 -2.65 -2.83
C PHE A 228 9.09 -3.64 -3.20
N ARG A 229 8.80 -4.72 -3.89
CA ARG A 229 9.80 -5.69 -4.34
C ARG A 229 10.71 -5.15 -5.46
N GLU A 230 10.18 -4.30 -6.33
CA GLU A 230 10.95 -3.57 -7.34
C GLU A 230 11.91 -2.57 -6.68
N ASP A 231 11.47 -1.88 -5.63
CA ASP A 231 12.27 -0.93 -4.87
C ASP A 231 13.45 -1.61 -4.17
N ILE A 232 13.26 -2.79 -3.58
CA ILE A 232 14.35 -3.62 -3.03
C ILE A 232 15.35 -3.99 -4.12
N THR A 233 14.87 -4.42 -5.28
CA THR A 233 15.74 -4.78 -6.41
C THR A 233 16.57 -3.60 -6.90
N THR A 234 15.96 -2.42 -6.95
CA THR A 234 16.64 -1.18 -7.35
C THR A 234 17.72 -0.78 -6.35
N TYR A 235 17.42 -0.91 -5.05
CA TYR A 235 18.38 -0.66 -3.98
C TYR A 235 19.61 -1.59 -4.07
N LEU A 236 19.39 -2.90 -4.29
CA LEU A 236 20.47 -3.88 -4.41
C LEU A 236 21.38 -3.59 -5.61
N LYS A 237 20.80 -3.20 -6.76
CA LYS A 237 21.58 -2.79 -7.94
C LYS A 237 22.41 -1.53 -7.68
N LYS A 238 21.87 -0.55 -6.92
CA LYS A 238 22.63 0.64 -6.52
C LYS A 238 23.85 0.24 -5.69
N LYS A 239 23.69 -0.68 -4.74
CA LYS A 239 24.81 -1.19 -3.91
C LYS A 239 25.91 -1.80 -4.77
N GLU A 240 25.55 -2.71 -5.71
CA GLU A 240 26.50 -3.33 -6.63
C GLU A 240 27.28 -2.33 -7.50
N SER A 241 26.69 -1.14 -7.78
CA SER A 241 27.34 -0.09 -8.58
C SER A 241 28.27 0.81 -7.78
N GLU A 242 28.19 0.80 -6.44
CA GLU A 242 29.02 1.61 -5.53
C GLU A 242 30.20 0.80 -4.94
N GLU A 243 30.21 -0.53 -5.07
CA GLU A 243 31.31 -1.45 -4.71
C GLU A 243 32.28 -1.65 -5.87
#